data_f2ce08c1aa03be9d14ab1af1479de8fd
#
_entry.id   f2ce08c1aa03be9d14ab1af1479de8fd
#
_cell.length_a   1.000
_cell.length_b   1.000
_cell.length_c   1.000
_cell.angle_alpha   90.00
_cell.angle_beta   90.00
_cell.angle_gamma   90.00
#
_symmetry.space_group_name_H-M   'P 1'
#
loop_
_entity.id
_entity.type
_entity.pdbx_description
1 polymer ?
#
loop_
_entity_poly.entity_id
_entity_poly.type
_entity_poly.pdbx_seq_one_letter_code
_entity_poly.pdbx_strand_id
1 'polypeptide(L)'
;MSQAPPEALGGFLAGATVSGVLMGMFQNNAGGAWDNAKKSFEKGVMINGEMFYKKSEPHKASVTGDTVGDPFKDTSGPSMNILIKLMSIVSLVLAPTLAKMHPTKSASITKPVEAKIAAAKTIANPANTYTIK
;
A
#
# COMPACT_ATOMS: atom_id res chain seq x y z
N MET A 1 21.84 0.49 -25.09
CA MET A 1 20.96 0.18 -23.94
C MET A 1 19.90 1.27 -23.88
N SER A 2 18.65 0.94 -24.12
CA SER A 2 17.53 1.88 -23.95
C SER A 2 17.40 2.16 -22.45
N GLN A 3 17.61 3.42 -22.07
CA GLN A 3 17.42 3.84 -20.67
C GLN A 3 15.91 3.96 -20.40
N ALA A 4 15.48 3.44 -19.25
CA ALA A 4 14.06 3.49 -18.88
C ALA A 4 13.61 4.95 -18.68
N PRO A 5 12.46 5.35 -19.19
CA PRO A 5 11.94 6.70 -19.03
C PRO A 5 11.54 6.99 -17.57
N PRO A 6 11.50 8.27 -17.14
CA PRO A 6 11.10 8.66 -15.77
C PRO A 6 9.73 8.11 -15.33
N GLU A 7 8.81 7.93 -16.28
CA GLU A 7 7.47 7.36 -16.04
C GLU A 7 7.55 5.90 -15.56
N ALA A 8 8.55 5.14 -16.03
CA ALA A 8 8.78 3.77 -15.59
C ALA A 8 9.19 3.70 -14.12
N LEU A 9 9.99 4.67 -13.64
CA LEU A 9 10.32 4.80 -12.23
C LEU A 9 9.07 5.10 -11.39
N GLY A 10 8.21 6.00 -11.85
CA GLY A 10 6.94 6.31 -11.20
C GLY A 10 6.04 5.09 -11.08
N GLY A 11 5.87 4.32 -12.15
CA GLY A 11 5.10 3.08 -12.15
C GLY A 11 5.69 2.02 -11.21
N PHE A 12 7.01 1.85 -11.23
CA PHE A 12 7.70 0.94 -10.31
C PHE A 12 7.47 1.31 -8.84
N LEU A 13 7.62 2.59 -8.50
CA LEU A 13 7.42 3.07 -7.13
C LEU A 13 5.98 2.91 -6.67
N ALA A 14 5.01 3.22 -7.52
CA ALA A 14 3.60 3.02 -7.18
C ALA A 14 3.30 1.54 -6.91
N GLY A 15 3.73 0.64 -7.79
CA GLY A 15 3.54 -0.81 -7.61
C GLY A 15 4.26 -1.34 -6.38
N ALA A 16 5.51 -0.97 -6.17
CA ALA A 16 6.30 -1.41 -5.02
C ALA A 16 5.72 -0.88 -3.69
N THR A 17 5.23 0.35 -3.66
CA THR A 17 4.61 0.93 -2.46
C THR A 17 3.31 0.20 -2.11
N VAL A 18 2.41 0.01 -3.08
CA VAL A 18 1.13 -0.67 -2.85
C VAL A 18 1.35 -2.11 -2.38
N SER A 19 2.18 -2.88 -3.09
CA SER A 19 2.47 -4.27 -2.72
C SER A 19 3.18 -4.37 -1.37
N GLY A 20 4.13 -3.46 -1.09
CA GLY A 20 4.85 -3.41 0.18
C GLY A 20 3.95 -3.10 1.36
N VAL A 21 3.03 -2.15 1.23
CA VAL A 21 2.04 -1.82 2.28
C VAL A 21 1.12 -3.01 2.55
N LEU A 22 0.57 -3.62 1.50
CA LEU A 22 -0.31 -4.78 1.65
C LEU A 22 0.42 -5.96 2.30
N MET A 23 1.65 -6.23 1.89
CA MET A 23 2.47 -7.30 2.46
C MET A 23 2.82 -7.02 3.92
N GLY A 24 3.19 -5.79 4.27
CA GLY A 24 3.47 -5.39 5.65
C GLY A 24 2.26 -5.56 6.57
N MET A 25 1.07 -5.15 6.12
CA MET A 25 -0.17 -5.36 6.86
C MET A 25 -0.50 -6.85 7.02
N PHE A 26 -0.37 -7.64 5.94
CA PHE A 26 -0.60 -9.08 5.98
C PHE A 26 0.31 -9.76 7.02
N GLN A 27 1.61 -9.50 6.97
CA GLN A 27 2.58 -10.14 7.86
C GLN A 27 2.34 -9.79 9.33
N ASN A 28 2.07 -8.53 9.63
CA ASN A 28 1.78 -8.10 11.00
C ASN A 28 0.47 -8.72 11.52
N ASN A 29 -0.57 -8.73 10.71
CA ASN A 29 -1.87 -9.29 11.10
C ASN A 29 -1.81 -10.81 11.26
N ALA A 30 -1.17 -11.52 10.33
CA ALA A 30 -1.01 -12.97 10.40
C ALA A 30 -0.18 -13.39 11.63
N GLY A 31 0.96 -12.73 11.86
CA GLY A 31 1.80 -12.98 13.04
C GLY A 31 1.06 -12.68 14.35
N GLY A 32 0.35 -11.56 14.43
CA GLY A 32 -0.47 -11.20 15.59
C GLY A 32 -1.62 -12.16 15.84
N ALA A 33 -2.25 -12.68 14.79
CA ALA A 33 -3.36 -13.64 14.93
C ALA A 33 -2.90 -14.95 15.56
N TRP A 34 -1.75 -15.50 15.15
CA TRP A 34 -1.19 -16.72 15.73
C TRP A 34 -0.77 -16.56 17.19
N ASP A 35 -0.13 -15.43 17.53
CA ASP A 35 0.23 -15.11 18.93
C ASP A 35 -1.03 -14.99 19.81
N ASN A 36 -2.07 -14.34 19.33
CA ASN A 36 -3.34 -14.23 20.03
C ASN A 36 -4.03 -15.60 20.19
N ALA A 37 -4.01 -16.45 19.16
CA ALA A 37 -4.56 -17.81 19.23
C ALA A 37 -3.84 -18.63 20.32
N LYS A 38 -2.52 -18.63 20.34
CA LYS A 38 -1.72 -19.30 21.37
C LYS A 38 -2.10 -18.82 22.77
N LYS A 39 -2.14 -17.52 23.00
CA LYS A 39 -2.53 -16.93 24.30
C LYS A 39 -3.96 -17.25 24.70
N SER A 40 -4.87 -17.38 23.74
CA SER A 40 -6.25 -17.76 24.01
C SER A 40 -6.32 -19.19 24.55
N PHE A 41 -5.63 -20.16 23.94
CA PHE A 41 -5.58 -21.54 24.44
C PHE A 41 -4.88 -21.66 25.79
N GLU A 42 -3.93 -20.80 26.10
CA GLU A 42 -3.31 -20.77 27.45
C GLU A 42 -4.30 -20.38 28.53
N LYS A 43 -5.30 -19.56 28.21
CA LYS A 43 -6.40 -19.16 29.12
C LYS A 43 -7.55 -20.16 29.13
N GLY A 44 -7.65 -21.00 28.13
CA GLY A 44 -8.76 -21.93 27.90
C GLY A 44 -9.77 -21.37 26.88
N VAL A 45 -10.06 -22.16 25.86
CA VAL A 45 -11.03 -21.84 24.79
C VAL A 45 -12.04 -22.97 24.68
N MET A 46 -13.31 -22.62 24.64
CA MET A 46 -14.39 -23.58 24.38
C MET A 46 -14.60 -23.69 22.86
N ILE A 47 -14.46 -24.88 22.31
CA ILE A 47 -14.72 -25.19 20.90
C ILE A 47 -15.70 -26.34 20.85
N ASN A 48 -16.84 -26.18 20.19
CA ASN A 48 -17.88 -27.19 20.03
C ASN A 48 -18.37 -27.81 21.35
N GLY A 49 -18.34 -27.06 22.45
CA GLY A 49 -18.77 -27.54 23.78
C GLY A 49 -17.67 -28.24 24.59
N GLU A 50 -16.46 -28.34 24.06
CA GLU A 50 -15.30 -28.91 24.76
C GLU A 50 -14.29 -27.79 25.07
N MET A 51 -13.72 -27.84 26.31
CA MET A 51 -12.72 -26.86 26.75
C MET A 51 -11.32 -27.35 26.44
N PHE A 52 -10.58 -26.53 25.67
CA PHE A 52 -9.19 -26.79 25.33
C PHE A 52 -8.27 -25.83 26.10
N TYR A 53 -7.25 -26.37 26.68
CA TYR A 53 -6.26 -25.66 27.49
C TYR A 53 -4.84 -25.81 26.91
N LYS A 54 -3.88 -25.23 27.62
CA LYS A 54 -2.45 -25.40 27.35
C LYS A 54 -2.09 -26.88 27.22
N LYS A 55 -1.26 -27.20 26.25
CA LYS A 55 -0.80 -28.55 25.85
C LYS A 55 -1.83 -29.39 25.08
N SER A 56 -3.05 -28.94 24.83
CA SER A 56 -3.98 -29.60 23.91
C SER A 56 -3.46 -29.57 22.46
N GLU A 57 -4.01 -30.43 21.60
CA GLU A 57 -3.63 -30.45 20.16
C GLU A 57 -3.87 -29.11 19.45
N PRO A 58 -5.01 -28.41 19.64
CA PRO A 58 -5.19 -27.08 19.09
C PRO A 58 -4.16 -26.06 19.61
N HIS A 59 -3.78 -26.15 20.88
CA HIS A 59 -2.72 -25.30 21.43
C HIS A 59 -1.37 -25.57 20.75
N LYS A 60 -0.98 -26.83 20.53
CA LYS A 60 0.27 -27.17 19.83
C LYS A 60 0.28 -26.63 18.39
N ALA A 61 -0.85 -26.76 17.70
CA ALA A 61 -1.00 -26.18 16.36
C ALA A 61 -0.84 -24.65 16.36
N SER A 62 -1.42 -23.97 17.36
CA SER A 62 -1.27 -22.51 17.49
C SER A 62 0.16 -22.08 17.83
N VAL A 63 0.91 -22.87 18.60
CA VAL A 63 2.34 -22.64 18.87
C VAL A 63 3.17 -22.78 17.60
N THR A 64 2.88 -23.76 16.75
CA THR A 64 3.54 -23.90 15.46
C THR A 64 3.27 -22.71 14.57
N GLY A 65 2.00 -22.26 14.50
CA GLY A 65 1.62 -21.05 13.77
C GLY A 65 2.33 -19.80 14.29
N ASP A 66 2.42 -19.63 15.60
CA ASP A 66 3.12 -18.51 16.24
C ASP A 66 4.63 -18.51 15.93
N THR A 67 5.26 -19.68 15.92
CA THR A 67 6.68 -19.81 15.52
C THR A 67 6.93 -19.31 14.09
N VAL A 68 5.98 -19.52 13.17
CA VAL A 68 6.03 -18.97 11.80
C VAL A 68 5.64 -17.49 11.80
N GLY A 69 4.70 -17.10 12.62
CA GLY A 69 4.16 -15.74 12.71
C GLY A 69 5.12 -14.73 13.34
N ASP A 70 5.96 -15.17 14.29
CA ASP A 70 6.93 -14.30 14.97
C ASP A 70 7.89 -13.58 13.99
N PRO A 71 8.56 -14.25 13.04
CA PRO A 71 9.36 -13.57 12.01
C PRO A 71 8.54 -12.59 11.16
N PHE A 72 7.27 -12.87 10.93
CA PHE A 72 6.43 -11.98 10.13
C PHE A 72 6.15 -10.66 10.86
N LYS A 73 5.73 -10.72 12.13
CA LYS A 73 5.40 -9.50 12.89
C LYS A 73 6.62 -8.75 13.40
N ASP A 74 7.68 -9.46 13.81
CA ASP A 74 8.79 -8.87 14.53
C ASP A 74 10.00 -8.53 13.64
N THR A 75 10.11 -9.14 12.46
CA THR A 75 11.24 -8.94 11.55
C THR A 75 10.78 -8.44 10.17
N SER A 76 10.02 -9.24 9.44
CA SER A 76 9.69 -8.99 8.04
C SER A 76 8.72 -7.81 7.88
N GLY A 77 7.67 -7.73 8.71
CA GLY A 77 6.71 -6.62 8.70
C GLY A 77 7.38 -5.26 8.95
N PRO A 78 8.13 -5.07 10.03
CA PRO A 78 8.89 -3.84 10.28
C PRO A 78 9.92 -3.53 9.19
N SER A 79 10.60 -4.54 8.63
CA SER A 79 11.56 -4.37 7.54
C SER A 79 10.92 -3.83 6.27
N MET A 80 9.72 -4.29 5.92
CA MET A 80 8.95 -3.78 4.77
C MET A 80 8.65 -2.29 4.92
N ASN A 81 8.29 -1.83 6.11
CA ASN A 81 8.04 -0.42 6.38
C ASN A 81 9.30 0.44 6.18
N ILE A 82 10.45 -0.05 6.63
CA ILE A 82 11.74 0.63 6.43
C ILE A 82 12.09 0.66 4.94
N LEU A 83 11.92 -0.45 4.23
CA LEU A 83 12.23 -0.56 2.79
C LEU A 83 11.41 0.43 1.96
N ILE A 84 10.11 0.57 2.21
CA ILE A 84 9.24 1.53 1.52
C ILE A 84 9.76 2.97 1.72
N LYS A 85 10.15 3.32 2.94
CA LYS A 85 10.71 4.65 3.24
C LYS A 85 12.03 4.89 2.52
N LEU A 86 12.93 3.91 2.54
CA LEU A 86 14.22 4.02 1.83
C LEU A 86 14.03 4.16 0.33
N MET A 87 13.13 3.39 -0.28
CA MET A 87 12.81 3.50 -1.70
C MET A 87 12.29 4.90 -2.05
N SER A 88 11.44 5.48 -1.22
CA SER A 88 10.93 6.83 -1.42
C SER A 88 12.04 7.88 -1.38
N ILE A 89 12.96 7.79 -0.42
CA ILE A 89 14.11 8.70 -0.30
C ILE A 89 15.04 8.57 -1.50
N VAL A 90 15.40 7.34 -1.87
CA VAL A 90 16.29 7.08 -3.02
C VAL A 90 15.66 7.63 -4.31
N SER A 91 14.36 7.48 -4.47
CA SER A 91 13.63 7.99 -5.62
C SER A 91 13.66 9.51 -5.72
N LEU A 92 13.51 10.22 -4.60
CA LEU A 92 13.62 11.68 -4.55
C LEU A 92 15.02 12.15 -4.95
N VAL A 93 16.07 11.42 -4.57
CA VAL A 93 17.46 11.74 -4.95
C VAL A 93 17.71 11.45 -6.43
N LEU A 94 17.14 10.36 -6.95
CA LEU A 94 17.36 9.96 -8.34
C LEU A 94 16.50 10.74 -9.35
N ALA A 95 15.32 11.22 -8.96
CA ALA A 95 14.38 11.88 -9.85
C ALA A 95 14.98 13.07 -10.62
N PRO A 96 15.72 14.02 -10.00
CA PRO A 96 16.33 15.13 -10.73
C PRO A 96 17.40 14.69 -11.74
N THR A 97 18.14 13.63 -11.41
CA THR A 97 19.18 13.07 -12.30
C THR A 97 18.53 12.42 -13.51
N LEU A 98 17.49 11.63 -13.32
CA LEU A 98 16.72 11.01 -14.39
C LEU A 98 16.04 12.05 -15.30
N ALA A 99 15.46 13.10 -14.71
CA ALA A 99 14.85 14.19 -15.47
C ALA A 99 15.86 14.94 -16.37
N LYS A 100 17.10 15.11 -15.90
CA LYS A 100 18.17 15.69 -16.73
C LYS A 100 18.62 14.78 -17.86
N MET A 101 18.66 13.48 -17.62
CA MET A 101 19.08 12.49 -18.62
C MET A 101 18.01 12.24 -19.69
N HIS A 102 16.75 12.44 -19.33
CA HIS A 102 15.60 12.31 -20.22
C HIS A 102 14.78 13.61 -20.19
N PRO A 103 15.17 14.66 -20.95
CA PRO A 103 14.34 15.84 -21.08
C PRO A 103 13.05 15.44 -21.80
N THR A 104 12.06 15.06 -21.05
CA THR A 104 10.71 14.81 -21.55
C THR A 104 10.23 16.14 -22.13
N LYS A 105 9.91 16.19 -23.42
CA LYS A 105 9.00 17.23 -23.94
C LYS A 105 7.76 17.11 -23.06
N SER A 106 7.56 18.06 -22.17
CA SER A 106 6.38 18.15 -21.31
C SER A 106 5.16 18.02 -22.21
N ALA A 107 4.67 16.81 -22.36
CA ALA A 107 3.32 16.59 -22.87
C ALA A 107 2.42 17.19 -21.81
N SER A 108 1.96 18.41 -22.06
CA SER A 108 1.19 19.18 -21.10
C SER A 108 -0.10 18.45 -20.78
N ILE A 109 -0.06 17.66 -19.74
CA ILE A 109 -1.25 17.03 -19.13
C ILE A 109 -2.23 18.13 -18.68
N THR A 110 -1.72 19.34 -18.43
CA THR A 110 -2.52 20.52 -18.09
C THR A 110 -3.45 21.00 -19.23
N LYS A 111 -3.06 20.88 -20.50
CA LYS A 111 -3.90 21.34 -21.60
C LYS A 111 -5.27 20.66 -21.72
N PRO A 112 -5.40 19.33 -21.59
CA PRO A 112 -6.73 18.70 -21.66
C PRO A 112 -7.60 18.99 -20.43
N VAL A 113 -7.00 19.23 -19.26
CA VAL A 113 -7.75 19.55 -18.03
C VAL A 113 -8.26 20.99 -18.08
N GLU A 114 -7.43 21.96 -18.48
CA GLU A 114 -7.86 23.34 -18.64
C GLU A 114 -8.92 23.50 -19.74
N ALA A 115 -8.78 22.78 -20.86
CA ALA A 115 -9.79 22.78 -21.92
C ALA A 115 -11.12 22.19 -21.43
N LYS A 116 -11.13 21.14 -20.64
CA LYS A 116 -12.34 20.57 -20.01
C LYS A 116 -12.95 21.50 -18.97
N ILE A 117 -12.14 22.17 -18.18
CA ILE A 117 -12.62 23.17 -17.19
C ILE A 117 -13.20 24.39 -17.88
N ALA A 118 -12.56 24.87 -18.96
CA ALA A 118 -13.07 25.98 -19.77
C ALA A 118 -14.41 25.62 -20.44
N ALA A 119 -14.54 24.43 -21.02
CA ALA A 119 -15.78 23.93 -21.61
C ALA A 119 -16.89 23.78 -20.55
N ALA A 120 -16.57 23.27 -19.37
CA ALA A 120 -17.52 23.13 -18.26
C ALA A 120 -17.99 24.52 -17.75
N LYS A 121 -17.10 25.51 -17.67
CA LYS A 121 -17.46 26.89 -17.32
C LYS A 121 -18.38 27.53 -18.37
N THR A 122 -18.18 27.24 -19.66
CA THR A 122 -19.01 27.75 -20.74
C THR A 122 -20.44 27.17 -20.68
N ILE A 123 -20.57 25.90 -20.30
CA ILE A 123 -21.86 25.23 -20.13
C ILE A 123 -22.55 25.70 -18.84
N ALA A 124 -21.80 25.99 -17.78
CA ALA A 124 -22.34 26.40 -16.48
C ALA A 124 -22.79 27.88 -16.43
N ASN A 125 -22.47 28.69 -17.45
CA ASN A 125 -22.95 30.06 -17.56
C ASN A 125 -23.69 30.26 -18.91
N PRO A 126 -24.91 29.74 -19.07
CA PRO A 126 -25.77 30.18 -20.15
C PRO A 126 -26.16 31.63 -19.83
N ALA A 127 -25.68 32.58 -20.61
CA ALA A 127 -26.07 33.94 -20.51
C ALA A 127 -27.61 34.02 -20.50
N ASN A 128 -28.16 34.39 -19.36
CA ASN A 128 -29.58 34.55 -19.15
C ASN A 128 -30.06 35.83 -19.90
N THR A 129 -30.40 35.68 -21.17
CA THR A 129 -31.01 36.73 -21.97
C THR A 129 -32.52 36.52 -21.94
N TYR A 130 -33.19 36.80 -20.81
CA TYR A 130 -34.62 37.03 -20.82
C TYR A 130 -34.90 38.50 -21.14
N THR A 131 -35.17 38.75 -22.41
CA THR A 131 -35.79 40.02 -22.80
C THR A 131 -37.27 39.92 -22.51
N ILE A 132 -37.72 40.59 -21.45
CA ILE A 132 -39.16 40.79 -21.17
C ILE A 132 -39.64 41.88 -22.09
N LYS A 133 -40.60 41.58 -22.94
CA LYS A 133 -41.46 42.53 -23.65
C LYS A 133 -42.76 42.62 -22.90
#